data_3168e6369fa3dbf601d46413756cfc5f
#
_entry.id   3168e6369fa3dbf601d46413756cfc5f
#
_cell.length_a   1.000
_cell.length_b   1.000
_cell.length_c   1.000
_cell.angle_alpha   90.00
_cell.angle_beta   90.00
_cell.angle_gamma   90.00
#
_symmetry.space_group_name_H-M   'P 1'
#
loop_
_entity.id
_entity.type
_entity.pdbx_description
1 polymer ?
#
loop_
_entity_poly.entity_id
_entity_poly.type
_entity_poly.pdbx_seq_one_letter_code
_entity_poly.pdbx_strand_id
1 'polypeptide(L)'
;MGFNEILSSIFGNKSTRDMKEIKPWVDKIKAAYPEVAKLDNDALRAKTEELKAYIRDAATEQRTKVEELKSSVESIELEDREEVFAQIDKIEKEILDIYEKALDDVLPVAFSIVKETAKRFAENEEIIVTATEFDRQLATTKDFVRIDGDKAIYQNHWMAGGNDTVWNMVHYDVQLFGGVVLHKGKIAEMATGEGKTLVA
;
A
#
# COMPACT_ATOMS: atom_id res chain seq x y z
N MET A 1 -23.26 -26.26 -28.16
CA MET A 1 -22.18 -25.30 -27.82
C MET A 1 -22.63 -23.94 -28.20
N GLY A 2 -22.83 -23.07 -27.22
CA GLY A 2 -23.28 -21.69 -27.45
C GLY A 2 -22.14 -20.82 -27.98
N PHE A 3 -22.47 -19.77 -28.74
CA PHE A 3 -21.50 -18.79 -29.26
C PHE A 3 -20.58 -18.21 -28.15
N ASN A 4 -21.10 -18.05 -26.93
CA ASN A 4 -20.34 -17.60 -25.75
C ASN A 4 -19.31 -18.64 -25.26
N GLU A 5 -19.57 -19.92 -25.41
CA GLU A 5 -18.61 -21.00 -25.05
C GLU A 5 -17.41 -21.03 -26.02
N ILE A 6 -17.66 -20.80 -27.31
CA ILE A 6 -16.62 -20.72 -28.33
C ILE A 6 -15.75 -19.46 -28.12
N LEU A 7 -16.36 -18.29 -27.83
CA LEU A 7 -15.62 -17.07 -27.50
C LEU A 7 -14.79 -17.21 -26.22
N SER A 8 -15.32 -17.84 -25.18
CA SER A 8 -14.57 -18.08 -23.94
C SER A 8 -13.39 -19.04 -24.11
N SER A 9 -13.51 -20.01 -25.02
CA SER A 9 -12.42 -20.96 -25.33
C SER A 9 -11.28 -20.32 -26.15
N ILE A 10 -11.59 -19.32 -27.00
CA ILE A 10 -10.60 -18.65 -27.85
C ILE A 10 -9.95 -17.47 -27.14
N PHE A 11 -10.72 -16.68 -26.39
CA PHE A 11 -10.24 -15.44 -25.73
C PHE A 11 -9.98 -15.60 -24.22
N GLY A 12 -10.24 -16.76 -23.62
CA GLY A 12 -10.29 -16.99 -22.19
C GLY A 12 -11.47 -16.24 -21.53
N ASN A 13 -11.87 -16.63 -20.34
CA ASN A 13 -12.82 -15.83 -19.59
C ASN A 13 -12.12 -14.60 -18.98
N LYS A 14 -12.88 -13.60 -18.51
CA LYS A 14 -12.37 -12.38 -17.86
C LYS A 14 -11.39 -12.71 -16.72
N SER A 15 -11.76 -13.69 -15.90
CA SER A 15 -10.92 -14.20 -14.80
C SER A 15 -9.53 -14.64 -15.26
N THR A 16 -9.43 -15.41 -16.36
CA THR A 16 -8.14 -15.86 -16.90
C THR A 16 -7.26 -14.70 -17.38
N ARG A 17 -7.86 -13.64 -17.93
CA ARG A 17 -7.12 -12.43 -18.36
C ARG A 17 -6.65 -11.64 -17.15
N ASP A 18 -7.52 -11.43 -16.16
CA ASP A 18 -7.18 -10.74 -14.92
C ASP A 18 -6.08 -11.48 -14.15
N MET A 19 -6.14 -12.83 -14.12
CA MET A 19 -5.08 -13.67 -13.55
C MET A 19 -3.72 -13.45 -14.23
N LYS A 20 -3.70 -13.36 -15.57
CA LYS A 20 -2.46 -13.09 -16.32
C LYS A 20 -1.90 -11.69 -16.05
N GLU A 21 -2.75 -10.71 -15.83
CA GLU A 21 -2.37 -9.33 -15.52
C GLU A 21 -1.79 -9.22 -14.10
N ILE A 22 -2.43 -9.86 -13.12
CA ILE A 22 -2.11 -9.70 -11.70
C ILE A 22 -0.98 -10.63 -11.23
N LYS A 23 -0.91 -11.85 -11.76
CA LYS A 23 0.11 -12.85 -11.36
C LYS A 23 1.55 -12.29 -11.37
N PRO A 24 2.01 -11.54 -12.38
CA PRO A 24 3.35 -10.96 -12.37
C PRO A 24 3.63 -10.05 -11.17
N TRP A 25 2.62 -9.39 -10.62
CA TRP A 25 2.75 -8.56 -9.42
C TRP A 25 3.01 -9.41 -8.18
N VAL A 26 2.27 -10.51 -8.03
CA VAL A 26 2.51 -11.46 -6.92
C VAL A 26 3.92 -12.06 -7.04
N ASP A 27 4.36 -12.39 -8.24
CA ASP A 27 5.72 -12.89 -8.47
C ASP A 27 6.79 -11.85 -8.10
N LYS A 28 6.58 -10.55 -8.41
CA LYS A 28 7.45 -9.45 -7.98
C LYS A 28 7.47 -9.28 -6.46
N ILE A 29 6.32 -9.38 -5.78
CA ILE A 29 6.23 -9.33 -4.33
C ILE A 29 7.05 -10.46 -3.71
N LYS A 30 6.90 -11.68 -4.23
CA LYS A 30 7.65 -12.86 -3.76
C LYS A 30 9.15 -12.73 -4.02
N ALA A 31 9.55 -12.07 -5.09
CA ALA A 31 10.96 -11.80 -5.39
C ALA A 31 11.56 -10.73 -4.48
N ALA A 32 10.79 -9.71 -4.07
CA ALA A 32 11.23 -8.66 -3.16
C ALA A 32 11.28 -9.12 -1.68
N TYR A 33 10.41 -10.06 -1.31
CA TYR A 33 10.21 -10.50 0.07
C TYR A 33 11.49 -10.97 0.80
N PRO A 34 12.41 -11.75 0.21
CA PRO A 34 13.60 -12.22 0.92
C PRO A 34 14.53 -11.10 1.39
N GLU A 35 14.60 -9.98 0.66
CA GLU A 35 15.42 -8.83 1.08
C GLU A 35 14.74 -8.05 2.21
N VAL A 36 13.42 -7.91 2.16
CA VAL A 36 12.64 -7.29 3.23
C VAL A 36 12.71 -8.11 4.53
N ALA A 37 12.66 -9.43 4.42
CA ALA A 37 12.73 -10.34 5.58
C ALA A 37 14.06 -10.30 6.33
N LYS A 38 15.15 -9.82 5.71
CA LYS A 38 16.47 -9.64 6.36
C LYS A 38 16.56 -8.40 7.24
N LEU A 39 15.67 -7.44 7.06
CA LEU A 39 15.67 -6.19 7.82
C LEU A 39 15.32 -6.48 9.29
N ASP A 40 15.97 -5.80 10.23
CA ASP A 40 15.49 -5.77 11.60
C ASP A 40 14.19 -4.96 11.74
N ASN A 41 13.63 -4.89 12.94
CA ASN A 41 12.33 -4.22 13.14
C ASN A 41 12.40 -2.72 12.87
N ASP A 42 13.46 -2.04 13.27
CA ASP A 42 13.63 -0.60 13.03
C ASP A 42 13.91 -0.31 11.55
N ALA A 43 14.74 -1.12 10.90
CA ALA A 43 14.98 -1.01 9.46
C ALA A 43 13.71 -1.28 8.63
N LEU A 44 12.84 -2.21 9.06
CA LEU A 44 11.56 -2.47 8.41
C LEU A 44 10.63 -1.25 8.50
N ARG A 45 10.59 -0.57 9.66
CA ARG A 45 9.84 0.70 9.84
C ARG A 45 10.44 1.82 8.99
N ALA A 46 11.77 1.98 9.02
CA ALA A 46 12.46 2.98 8.20
C ALA A 46 12.20 2.78 6.70
N LYS A 47 12.13 1.53 6.23
CA LYS A 47 11.81 1.21 4.84
C LYS A 47 10.42 1.72 4.44
N THR A 48 9.44 1.67 5.34
CA THR A 48 8.10 2.24 5.08
C THR A 48 8.18 3.75 4.86
N GLU A 49 8.96 4.48 5.68
CA GLU A 49 9.12 5.93 5.51
C GLU A 49 9.90 6.28 4.22
N GLU A 50 10.86 5.45 3.82
CA GLU A 50 11.55 5.57 2.54
C GLU A 50 10.57 5.46 1.36
N LEU A 51 9.65 4.46 1.38
CA LEU A 51 8.64 4.31 0.34
C LEU A 51 7.66 5.50 0.30
N LYS A 52 7.24 6.00 1.46
CA LYS A 52 6.38 7.19 1.56
C LYS A 52 7.08 8.43 0.99
N ALA A 53 8.37 8.62 1.30
CA ALA A 53 9.15 9.71 0.75
C ALA A 53 9.28 9.61 -0.77
N TYR A 54 9.58 8.43 -1.29
CA TYR A 54 9.66 8.17 -2.73
C TYR A 54 8.38 8.59 -3.47
N ILE A 55 7.20 8.17 -2.96
CA ILE A 55 5.92 8.54 -3.56
C ILE A 55 5.69 10.05 -3.46
N ARG A 56 5.89 10.64 -2.26
CA ARG A 56 5.65 12.07 -2.02
C ARG A 56 6.51 12.94 -2.92
N ASP A 57 7.77 12.56 -3.10
CA ASP A 57 8.76 13.37 -3.78
C ASP A 57 8.74 13.18 -5.31
N ALA A 58 8.07 12.12 -5.81
CA ALA A 58 7.98 11.76 -7.22
C ALA A 58 7.43 12.89 -8.11
N ALA A 59 6.47 13.68 -7.64
CA ALA A 59 5.83 14.75 -8.39
C ALA A 59 6.16 16.16 -7.86
N THR A 60 7.26 16.32 -7.12
CA THR A 60 7.61 17.60 -6.47
C THR A 60 7.77 18.73 -7.48
N GLU A 61 8.45 18.49 -8.59
CA GLU A 61 8.66 19.50 -9.64
C GLU A 61 7.32 19.98 -10.23
N GLN A 62 6.45 19.05 -10.59
CA GLN A 62 5.14 19.35 -11.16
C GLN A 62 4.24 20.10 -10.18
N ARG A 63 4.25 19.70 -8.91
CA ARG A 63 3.50 20.38 -7.84
C ARG A 63 3.97 21.82 -7.65
N THR A 64 5.28 22.05 -7.59
CA THR A 64 5.85 23.39 -7.49
C THR A 64 5.39 24.26 -8.67
N LYS A 65 5.43 23.70 -9.88
CA LYS A 65 4.96 24.41 -11.07
C LYS A 65 3.47 24.77 -11.03
N VAL A 66 2.63 23.85 -10.52
CA VAL A 66 1.20 24.15 -10.31
C VAL A 66 1.01 25.29 -9.30
N GLU A 67 1.76 25.29 -8.19
CA GLU A 67 1.70 26.35 -7.18
C GLU A 67 2.15 27.70 -7.73
N GLU A 68 3.21 27.72 -8.54
CA GLU A 68 3.67 28.95 -9.23
C GLU A 68 2.61 29.49 -10.18
N LEU A 69 2.01 28.61 -11.02
CA LEU A 69 0.93 29.03 -11.92
C LEU A 69 -0.29 29.53 -11.15
N LYS A 70 -0.73 28.86 -10.10
CA LYS A 70 -1.85 29.28 -9.24
C LYS A 70 -1.57 30.65 -8.61
N SER A 71 -0.35 30.89 -8.16
CA SER A 71 0.03 32.18 -7.57
C SER A 71 0.03 33.33 -8.58
N SER A 72 0.29 33.02 -9.85
CA SER A 72 0.35 34.04 -10.90
C SER A 72 -1.03 34.45 -11.46
N VAL A 73 -2.08 33.64 -11.25
CA VAL A 73 -3.40 33.83 -11.85
C VAL A 73 -4.00 35.22 -11.55
N GLU A 74 -3.82 35.72 -10.33
CA GLU A 74 -4.38 37.03 -9.93
C GLU A 74 -3.72 38.20 -10.65
N SER A 75 -2.47 38.04 -11.11
CA SER A 75 -1.70 39.06 -11.85
C SER A 75 -1.88 39.02 -13.35
N ILE A 76 -2.63 38.02 -13.88
CA ILE A 76 -2.86 37.80 -15.30
C ILE A 76 -4.19 38.42 -15.72
N GLU A 77 -4.25 39.02 -16.91
CA GLU A 77 -5.47 39.54 -17.50
C GLU A 77 -6.54 38.46 -17.63
N LEU A 78 -7.81 38.85 -17.48
CA LEU A 78 -8.93 37.91 -17.39
C LEU A 78 -9.03 36.98 -18.62
N GLU A 79 -8.70 37.53 -19.80
CA GLU A 79 -8.76 36.81 -21.08
C GLU A 79 -7.71 35.69 -21.17
N ASP A 80 -6.57 35.83 -20.50
CA ASP A 80 -5.46 34.86 -20.54
C ASP A 80 -5.56 33.79 -19.42
N ARG A 81 -6.43 33.96 -18.44
CA ARG A 81 -6.57 33.03 -17.30
C ARG A 81 -7.03 31.64 -17.73
N GLU A 82 -7.85 31.54 -18.78
CA GLU A 82 -8.33 30.25 -19.28
C GLU A 82 -7.17 29.36 -19.75
N GLU A 83 -6.16 29.95 -20.42
CA GLU A 83 -4.98 29.21 -20.87
C GLU A 83 -4.15 28.73 -19.67
N VAL A 84 -4.00 29.55 -18.63
CA VAL A 84 -3.27 29.15 -17.40
C VAL A 84 -3.99 28.03 -16.68
N PHE A 85 -5.32 28.07 -16.54
CA PHE A 85 -6.08 26.97 -15.95
C PHE A 85 -5.95 25.68 -16.76
N ALA A 86 -6.00 25.75 -18.11
CA ALA A 86 -5.77 24.59 -18.95
C ALA A 86 -4.37 23.99 -18.78
N GLN A 87 -3.34 24.82 -18.55
CA GLN A 87 -1.99 24.34 -18.22
C GLN A 87 -1.94 23.66 -16.86
N ILE A 88 -2.60 24.22 -15.84
CA ILE A 88 -2.72 23.62 -14.49
C ILE A 88 -3.37 22.24 -14.60
N ASP A 89 -4.52 22.13 -15.25
CA ASP A 89 -5.25 20.88 -15.41
C ASP A 89 -4.39 19.80 -16.08
N LYS A 90 -3.60 20.20 -17.09
CA LYS A 90 -2.67 19.29 -17.76
C LYS A 90 -1.60 18.77 -16.80
N ILE A 91 -0.97 19.67 -16.02
CA ILE A 91 0.08 19.28 -15.07
C ILE A 91 -0.50 18.45 -13.93
N GLU A 92 -1.70 18.79 -13.42
CA GLU A 92 -2.38 17.99 -12.40
C GLU A 92 -2.67 16.56 -12.89
N LYS A 93 -3.00 16.39 -14.16
CA LYS A 93 -3.13 15.06 -14.75
C LYS A 93 -1.79 14.33 -14.85
N GLU A 94 -0.71 15.02 -15.26
CA GLU A 94 0.64 14.44 -15.24
C GLU A 94 1.07 14.00 -13.83
N ILE A 95 0.70 14.76 -12.79
CA ILE A 95 0.95 14.40 -11.38
C ILE A 95 0.27 13.08 -11.03
N LEU A 96 -0.97 12.86 -11.46
CA LEU A 96 -1.68 11.60 -11.20
C LEU A 96 -0.97 10.41 -11.87
N ASP A 97 -0.54 10.56 -13.12
CA ASP A 97 0.19 9.52 -13.85
C ASP A 97 1.55 9.20 -13.16
N ILE A 98 2.25 10.22 -12.65
CA ILE A 98 3.50 10.06 -11.91
C ILE A 98 3.26 9.30 -10.60
N TYR A 99 2.21 9.65 -9.85
CA TYR A 99 1.88 8.95 -8.60
C TYR A 99 1.44 7.52 -8.85
N GLU A 100 0.66 7.25 -9.90
CA GLU A 100 0.26 5.88 -10.25
C GLU A 100 1.50 5.02 -10.53
N LYS A 101 2.46 5.56 -11.30
CA LYS A 101 3.73 4.87 -11.54
C LYS A 101 4.55 4.67 -10.27
N ALA A 102 4.68 5.70 -9.43
CA ALA A 102 5.43 5.60 -8.17
C ALA A 102 4.82 4.56 -7.22
N LEU A 103 3.49 4.49 -7.15
CA LEU A 103 2.76 3.48 -6.37
C LEU A 103 3.02 2.06 -6.90
N ASP A 104 3.03 1.89 -8.22
CA ASP A 104 3.37 0.62 -8.86
C ASP A 104 4.82 0.20 -8.58
N ASP A 105 5.76 1.14 -8.63
CA ASP A 105 7.18 0.87 -8.36
C ASP A 105 7.41 0.37 -6.93
N VAL A 106 6.73 0.93 -5.94
CA VAL A 106 6.90 0.55 -4.52
C VAL A 106 6.04 -0.64 -4.08
N LEU A 107 4.98 -0.98 -4.83
CA LEU A 107 4.00 -2.01 -4.45
C LEU A 107 4.64 -3.34 -4.02
N PRO A 108 5.62 -3.92 -4.74
CA PRO A 108 6.20 -5.20 -4.35
C PRO A 108 6.87 -5.15 -2.98
N VAL A 109 7.56 -4.07 -2.66
CA VAL A 109 8.23 -3.90 -1.36
C VAL A 109 7.22 -3.58 -0.26
N ALA A 110 6.22 -2.74 -0.53
CA ALA A 110 5.17 -2.40 0.43
C ALA A 110 4.39 -3.64 0.88
N PHE A 111 3.96 -4.48 -0.06
CA PHE A 111 3.27 -5.75 0.24
C PHE A 111 4.19 -6.73 1.00
N SER A 112 5.48 -6.75 0.68
CA SER A 112 6.47 -7.56 1.40
C SER A 112 6.63 -7.10 2.85
N ILE A 113 6.64 -5.77 3.11
CA ILE A 113 6.71 -5.21 4.47
C ILE A 113 5.48 -5.62 5.28
N VAL A 114 4.28 -5.47 4.72
CA VAL A 114 3.03 -5.86 5.41
C VAL A 114 3.03 -7.35 5.73
N LYS A 115 3.40 -8.20 4.76
CA LYS A 115 3.49 -9.66 4.97
C LYS A 115 4.51 -10.02 6.03
N GLU A 116 5.70 -9.41 6.01
CA GLU A 116 6.76 -9.66 7.00
C GLU A 116 6.35 -9.19 8.39
N THR A 117 5.73 -8.02 8.50
CA THR A 117 5.20 -7.52 9.77
C THR A 117 4.16 -8.48 10.36
N ALA A 118 3.20 -8.92 9.53
CA ALA A 118 2.20 -9.91 9.95
C ALA A 118 2.84 -11.22 10.43
N LYS A 119 3.87 -11.70 9.72
CA LYS A 119 4.62 -12.90 10.11
C LYS A 119 5.34 -12.72 11.44
N ARG A 120 6.02 -11.58 11.66
CA ARG A 120 6.71 -11.30 12.94
C ARG A 120 5.75 -11.31 14.11
N PHE A 121 4.58 -10.69 13.98
CA PHE A 121 3.55 -10.76 15.01
C PHE A 121 3.00 -12.17 15.22
N ALA A 122 2.92 -13.00 14.17
CA ALA A 122 2.47 -14.38 14.30
C ALA A 122 3.51 -15.30 14.98
N GLU A 123 4.80 -14.98 14.85
CA GLU A 123 5.91 -15.81 15.33
C GLU A 123 6.49 -15.33 16.69
N ASN A 124 6.16 -14.11 17.14
CA ASN A 124 6.71 -13.51 18.36
C ASN A 124 5.59 -12.90 19.22
N GLU A 125 5.65 -13.14 20.52
CA GLU A 125 4.72 -12.53 21.47
C GLU A 125 4.89 -11.01 21.56
N GLU A 126 6.11 -10.52 21.37
CA GLU A 126 6.46 -9.10 21.43
C GLU A 126 7.34 -8.69 20.24
N ILE A 127 7.06 -7.52 19.69
CA ILE A 127 7.91 -6.85 18.70
C ILE A 127 8.50 -5.59 19.34
N ILE A 128 9.81 -5.53 19.39
CA ILE A 128 10.58 -4.43 20.00
C ILE A 128 11.14 -3.53 18.90
N VAL A 129 10.93 -2.23 19.05
CA VAL A 129 11.44 -1.17 18.15
C VAL A 129 11.93 0.01 18.96
N THR A 130 12.72 0.89 18.37
CA THR A 130 13.06 2.20 18.93
C THR A 130 11.80 3.05 19.03
N ALA A 131 11.52 3.60 20.22
CA ALA A 131 10.31 4.36 20.48
C ALA A 131 10.32 5.72 19.77
N THR A 132 9.31 5.97 18.97
CA THR A 132 9.01 7.28 18.37
C THR A 132 7.97 8.03 19.20
N GLU A 133 7.73 9.31 18.88
CA GLU A 133 6.66 10.08 19.51
C GLU A 133 5.28 9.44 19.26
N PHE A 134 5.06 8.88 18.08
CA PHE A 134 3.84 8.15 17.77
C PHE A 134 3.63 6.94 18.69
N ASP A 135 4.68 6.17 18.96
CA ASP A 135 4.61 5.01 19.86
C ASP A 135 4.27 5.44 21.28
N ARG A 136 4.85 6.55 21.76
CA ARG A 136 4.58 7.11 23.09
C ARG A 136 3.13 7.59 23.22
N GLN A 137 2.60 8.24 22.21
CA GLN A 137 1.18 8.64 22.17
C GLN A 137 0.26 7.42 22.12
N LEU A 138 0.59 6.42 21.29
CA LEU A 138 -0.20 5.19 21.17
C LEU A 138 -0.28 4.43 22.50
N ALA A 139 0.83 4.33 23.22
CA ALA A 139 0.91 3.65 24.53
C ALA A 139 0.04 4.30 25.61
N THR A 140 -0.39 5.56 25.45
CA THR A 140 -1.33 6.20 26.40
C THR A 140 -2.78 5.73 26.21
N THR A 141 -3.10 5.11 25.08
CA THR A 141 -4.48 4.77 24.68
C THR A 141 -4.68 3.29 24.37
N LYS A 142 -3.59 2.55 24.17
CA LYS A 142 -3.60 1.15 23.77
C LYS A 142 -2.75 0.32 24.72
N ASP A 143 -3.35 -0.71 25.27
CA ASP A 143 -2.75 -1.65 26.24
C ASP A 143 -1.78 -2.65 25.60
N PHE A 144 -1.90 -2.88 24.29
CA PHE A 144 -0.99 -3.76 23.54
C PHE A 144 0.34 -3.06 23.13
N VAL A 145 0.58 -1.83 23.56
CA VAL A 145 1.84 -1.11 23.37
C VAL A 145 2.32 -0.57 24.70
N ARG A 146 3.57 -0.83 25.07
CA ARG A 146 4.22 -0.25 26.24
C ARG A 146 5.55 0.39 25.88
N ILE A 147 5.94 1.40 26.64
CA ILE A 147 7.23 2.08 26.52
C ILE A 147 8.16 1.62 27.64
N ASP A 148 9.38 1.27 27.27
CA ASP A 148 10.46 0.94 28.20
C ASP A 148 11.72 1.70 27.78
N GLY A 149 11.99 2.83 28.44
CA GLY A 149 13.07 3.75 28.09
C GLY A 149 12.96 4.29 26.68
N ASP A 150 13.88 3.90 25.83
CA ASP A 150 13.94 4.26 24.40
C ASP A 150 13.27 3.22 23.48
N LYS A 151 12.62 2.21 24.06
CA LYS A 151 11.97 1.14 23.30
C LYS A 151 10.46 1.20 23.39
N ALA A 152 9.81 0.90 22.27
CA ALA A 152 8.39 0.58 22.20
C ALA A 152 8.24 -0.93 21.98
N ILE A 153 7.41 -1.56 22.79
CA ILE A 153 7.18 -3.00 22.82
C ILE A 153 5.72 -3.23 22.44
N TYR A 154 5.50 -3.86 21.31
CA TYR A 154 4.20 -4.19 20.77
C TYR A 154 3.89 -5.66 21.05
N GLN A 155 2.74 -5.92 21.70
CA GLN A 155 2.27 -7.27 21.93
C GLN A 155 1.52 -7.79 20.71
N ASN A 156 1.58 -9.11 20.48
CA ASN A 156 0.84 -9.76 19.40
C ASN A 156 -0.61 -10.09 19.75
N HIS A 157 -1.09 -9.65 20.91
CA HIS A 157 -2.44 -9.89 21.39
C HIS A 157 -3.11 -8.60 21.88
N TRP A 158 -4.43 -8.58 21.85
CA TRP A 158 -5.27 -7.48 22.33
C TRP A 158 -6.66 -7.98 22.71
N MET A 159 -7.36 -7.21 23.53
CA MET A 159 -8.76 -7.48 23.86
C MET A 159 -9.68 -7.03 22.72
N ALA A 160 -10.43 -7.97 22.14
CA ALA A 160 -11.44 -7.71 21.12
C ALA A 160 -12.81 -8.26 21.56
N GLY A 161 -13.77 -7.37 21.80
CA GLY A 161 -15.12 -7.78 22.22
C GLY A 161 -15.16 -8.57 23.53
N GLY A 162 -14.22 -8.32 24.45
CA GLY A 162 -14.11 -9.03 25.73
C GLY A 162 -13.33 -10.36 25.65
N ASN A 163 -12.79 -10.72 24.51
CA ASN A 163 -11.94 -11.91 24.35
C ASN A 163 -10.49 -11.50 24.03
N ASP A 164 -9.54 -12.23 24.62
CA ASP A 164 -8.15 -12.10 24.25
C ASP A 164 -7.93 -12.68 22.85
N THR A 165 -7.44 -11.86 21.95
CA THR A 165 -7.24 -12.20 20.55
C THR A 165 -5.77 -12.11 20.21
N VAL A 166 -5.22 -13.20 19.69
CA VAL A 166 -3.80 -13.29 19.29
C VAL A 166 -3.69 -13.19 17.78
N TRP A 167 -2.73 -12.37 17.31
CA TRP A 167 -2.40 -12.33 15.89
C TRP A 167 -1.65 -13.60 15.47
N ASN A 168 -2.25 -14.41 14.61
CA ASN A 168 -1.68 -15.66 14.10
C ASN A 168 -1.77 -15.79 12.57
N MET A 169 -1.96 -14.68 11.87
CA MET A 169 -2.24 -14.68 10.43
C MET A 169 -1.03 -14.16 9.65
N VAL A 170 -0.72 -14.86 8.55
CA VAL A 170 0.29 -14.45 7.56
C VAL A 170 -0.35 -14.49 6.19
N HIS A 171 -0.10 -13.47 5.37
CA HIS A 171 -0.72 -13.35 4.05
C HIS A 171 -0.34 -14.51 3.12
N TYR A 172 -1.35 -15.18 2.57
CA TYR A 172 -1.22 -16.15 1.48
C TYR A 172 -1.15 -15.46 0.12
N ASP A 173 -0.68 -16.19 -0.90
CA ASP A 173 -0.57 -15.66 -2.27
C ASP A 173 -1.93 -15.17 -2.82
N VAL A 174 -3.05 -15.84 -2.49
CA VAL A 174 -4.40 -15.42 -2.88
C VAL A 174 -4.80 -14.07 -2.27
N GLN A 175 -4.32 -13.76 -1.07
CA GLN A 175 -4.58 -12.48 -0.40
C GLN A 175 -3.71 -11.37 -1.01
N LEU A 176 -2.44 -11.64 -1.31
CA LEU A 176 -1.59 -10.71 -2.07
C LEU A 176 -2.19 -10.43 -3.44
N PHE A 177 -2.70 -11.46 -4.11
CA PHE A 177 -3.42 -11.32 -5.38
C PHE A 177 -4.63 -10.39 -5.25
N GLY A 178 -5.49 -10.64 -4.26
CA GLY A 178 -6.67 -9.80 -3.96
C GLY A 178 -6.29 -8.35 -3.67
N GLY A 179 -5.25 -8.11 -2.88
CA GLY A 179 -4.74 -6.77 -2.59
C GLY A 179 -4.26 -6.03 -3.83
N VAL A 180 -3.55 -6.70 -4.75
CA VAL A 180 -3.15 -6.11 -6.03
C VAL A 180 -4.36 -5.78 -6.89
N VAL A 181 -5.39 -6.63 -6.92
CA VAL A 181 -6.66 -6.35 -7.64
C VAL A 181 -7.31 -5.07 -7.11
N LEU A 182 -7.37 -4.89 -5.78
CA LEU A 182 -7.90 -3.67 -5.15
C LEU A 182 -7.04 -2.45 -5.47
N HIS A 183 -5.71 -2.58 -5.38
CA HIS A 183 -4.78 -1.51 -5.74
C HIS A 183 -4.98 -1.02 -7.19
N LYS A 184 -5.30 -1.93 -8.11
CA LYS A 184 -5.61 -1.60 -9.51
C LYS A 184 -7.04 -1.05 -9.70
N GLY A 185 -7.74 -0.68 -8.64
CA GLY A 185 -9.09 -0.11 -8.70
C GLY A 185 -10.17 -1.10 -9.17
N LYS A 186 -9.90 -2.40 -9.06
CA LYS A 186 -10.82 -3.47 -9.47
C LYS A 186 -11.50 -4.09 -8.25
N ILE A 187 -12.58 -4.82 -8.48
CA ILE A 187 -13.29 -5.59 -7.44
C ILE A 187 -12.62 -6.94 -7.29
N ALA A 188 -12.15 -7.26 -6.08
CA ALA A 188 -11.63 -8.57 -5.73
C ALA A 188 -12.76 -9.49 -5.25
N GLU A 189 -13.19 -10.44 -6.09
CA GLU A 189 -14.11 -11.49 -5.68
C GLU A 189 -13.30 -12.65 -5.09
N MET A 190 -13.56 -12.97 -3.82
CA MET A 190 -12.86 -14.04 -3.10
C MET A 190 -13.87 -14.99 -2.48
N ALA A 191 -13.56 -16.30 -2.49
CA ALA A 191 -14.39 -17.32 -1.90
C ALA A 191 -14.48 -17.20 -0.36
N THR A 192 -15.49 -17.85 0.21
CA THR A 192 -15.60 -17.94 1.68
C THR A 192 -14.42 -18.73 2.23
N GLY A 193 -13.78 -18.22 3.28
CA GLY A 193 -12.60 -18.84 3.90
C GLY A 193 -11.24 -18.37 3.37
N GLU A 194 -11.18 -17.60 2.29
CA GLU A 194 -9.91 -17.09 1.73
C GLU A 194 -9.32 -15.88 2.48
N GLY A 195 -9.93 -15.50 3.62
CA GLY A 195 -9.38 -14.46 4.49
C GLY A 195 -9.49 -13.04 3.93
N LYS A 196 -10.66 -12.67 3.40
CA LYS A 196 -10.97 -11.34 2.85
C LYS A 196 -10.58 -10.18 3.76
N THR A 197 -10.68 -10.36 5.08
CA THR A 197 -10.33 -9.35 6.09
C THR A 197 -8.86 -8.92 6.05
N LEU A 198 -7.95 -9.81 5.59
CA LEU A 198 -6.53 -9.48 5.45
C LEU A 198 -6.20 -8.82 4.11
N VAL A 199 -7.15 -8.77 3.18
CA VAL A 199 -6.97 -8.17 1.85
C VAL A 199 -7.42 -6.72 1.84
N ALA A 200 -8.46 -6.41 2.62
CA ALA A 200 -9.04 -5.08 2.79
C ALA A 200 -8.27 -4.28 3.83
#